data_b82a8c21d0c372ac5ae0bc62cfdd236e
#
_entry.id   b82a8c21d0c372ac5ae0bc62cfdd236e
#
_cell.length_a   1.000
_cell.length_b   1.000
_cell.length_c   1.000
_cell.angle_alpha   90.00
_cell.angle_beta   90.00
_cell.angle_gamma   90.00
#
_symmetry.space_group_name_H-M   'P 1'
#
loop_
_entity.id
_entity.type
_entity.pdbx_description
1 polymer ?
#
loop_
_entity_poly.entity_id
_entity_poly.type
_entity_poly.pdbx_seq_one_letter_code
_entity_poly.pdbx_strand_id
1 'polypeptide(L)'
;MTDSGMLRLKEEVVVERLFSFLYMELPKYFQASGEKHDFWEFVYVDKGEVVLITDQGSNRLSQGDMIFYSPNEYHTGYAVNGTAPNLIIMSFVCHSPAVDYFRGKVLHLEQTEQELLYELISEGKEAFDPPVGHPKMMVPQRKEGSLFGSEQMIKNMLEMLLIRLIRKGSAGTGKTRPESALLAIRNEDLFERIALYLKDNVRNNLSFEQICSEFAIGSTILKNLFKSRTNSGVMEYYSKLKLEYAKRQIREKMYSITEIADQLGYSSVHYFSKHFKKATGFAPTEYARMIANKTSRKKAPQSVLVHGGDPLQSV
;
A
#
# COMPACT_ATOMS: atom_id res chain seq x y z
N MET A 1 -14.42 44.28 -21.86
CA MET A 1 -13.15 43.74 -22.39
C MET A 1 -13.52 42.50 -23.15
N THR A 2 -13.46 42.52 -24.46
CA THR A 2 -13.74 41.39 -25.33
C THR A 2 -12.66 40.34 -25.17
N ASP A 3 -13.05 39.12 -24.88
CA ASP A 3 -12.23 37.91 -24.71
C ASP A 3 -11.63 37.46 -26.07
N SER A 4 -10.96 38.39 -26.77
CA SER A 4 -10.45 38.21 -28.11
C SER A 4 -9.02 37.76 -28.06
N GLY A 5 -8.81 36.44 -28.11
CA GLY A 5 -7.50 35.80 -28.28
C GLY A 5 -7.20 34.61 -27.42
N MET A 6 -8.04 34.25 -26.43
CA MET A 6 -7.85 33.07 -25.61
C MET A 6 -8.88 31.99 -25.95
N LEU A 7 -8.39 30.76 -26.16
CA LEU A 7 -9.23 29.58 -26.36
C LEU A 7 -9.64 29.01 -24.99
N ARG A 8 -10.94 29.00 -24.69
CA ARG A 8 -11.45 28.26 -23.53
C ARG A 8 -11.45 26.77 -23.83
N LEU A 9 -10.77 25.99 -23.00
CA LEU A 9 -10.76 24.54 -23.12
C LEU A 9 -12.15 23.98 -22.80
N LYS A 10 -12.57 22.96 -23.56
CA LYS A 10 -13.84 22.28 -23.34
C LYS A 10 -13.64 21.12 -22.38
N GLU A 11 -14.48 21.04 -21.36
CA GLU A 11 -14.55 19.92 -20.43
C GLU A 11 -15.64 18.96 -20.92
N GLU A 12 -15.24 17.73 -21.32
CA GLU A 12 -16.16 16.70 -21.83
C GLU A 12 -16.58 15.72 -20.74
N VAL A 13 -15.73 15.51 -19.73
CA VAL A 13 -15.97 14.65 -18.56
C VAL A 13 -15.57 15.45 -17.32
N VAL A 14 -16.52 15.64 -16.41
CA VAL A 14 -16.29 16.35 -15.14
C VAL A 14 -16.76 15.47 -14.01
N VAL A 15 -15.83 14.99 -13.19
CA VAL A 15 -16.11 14.28 -11.94
C VAL A 15 -16.32 15.30 -10.85
N GLU A 16 -17.51 15.32 -10.24
CA GLU A 16 -17.92 16.35 -9.29
C GLU A 16 -17.62 15.93 -7.85
N ARG A 17 -17.87 14.67 -7.52
CA ARG A 17 -17.74 14.13 -6.16
C ARG A 17 -17.31 12.67 -6.20
N LEU A 18 -16.54 12.27 -5.19
CA LEU A 18 -16.17 10.89 -4.90
C LEU A 18 -17.03 10.38 -3.74
N PHE A 19 -17.66 9.22 -3.89
CA PHE A 19 -18.44 8.57 -2.83
C PHE A 19 -17.64 7.47 -2.15
N SER A 20 -17.04 6.56 -2.91
CA SER A 20 -16.17 5.52 -2.37
C SER A 20 -14.92 5.37 -3.21
N PHE A 21 -13.86 4.87 -2.56
CA PHE A 21 -12.61 4.51 -3.22
C PHE A 21 -11.97 3.34 -2.45
N LEU A 22 -12.14 2.14 -2.97
CA LEU A 22 -11.83 0.90 -2.27
C LEU A 22 -10.88 0.04 -3.10
N TYR A 23 -9.86 -0.51 -2.45
CA TYR A 23 -9.11 -1.66 -2.93
C TYR A 23 -9.40 -2.82 -1.97
N MET A 24 -10.09 -3.85 -2.42
CA MET A 24 -10.61 -4.92 -1.59
C MET A 24 -10.02 -6.27 -1.97
N GLU A 25 -9.48 -6.99 -0.98
CA GLU A 25 -9.18 -8.41 -1.09
C GLU A 25 -10.38 -9.18 -0.54
N LEU A 26 -11.12 -9.83 -1.41
CA LEU A 26 -12.35 -10.52 -1.04
C LEU A 26 -12.09 -11.99 -0.68
N PRO A 27 -12.83 -12.57 0.28
CA PRO A 27 -12.72 -13.99 0.59
C PRO A 27 -13.17 -14.88 -0.57
N LYS A 28 -12.66 -16.12 -0.61
CA LYS A 28 -12.92 -17.09 -1.69
C LYS A 28 -14.39 -17.37 -2.00
N TYR A 29 -15.26 -17.17 -1.02
CA TYR A 29 -16.69 -17.41 -1.12
C TYR A 29 -17.48 -16.12 -0.92
N PHE A 30 -16.88 -14.99 -1.29
CA PHE A 30 -17.54 -13.70 -1.21
C PHE A 30 -18.82 -13.69 -2.03
N GLN A 31 -19.88 -13.14 -1.44
CA GLN A 31 -21.14 -12.83 -2.11
C GLN A 31 -21.63 -11.46 -1.60
N ALA A 32 -21.87 -10.54 -2.52
CA ALA A 32 -22.46 -9.25 -2.22
C ALA A 32 -23.96 -9.37 -1.91
N SER A 33 -24.46 -8.54 -1.01
CA SER A 33 -25.89 -8.47 -0.68
C SER A 33 -26.75 -7.86 -1.79
N GLY A 34 -26.09 -7.22 -2.75
CA GLY A 34 -26.75 -6.42 -3.81
C GLY A 34 -27.13 -5.02 -3.33
N GLU A 35 -26.94 -4.06 -4.19
CA GLU A 35 -27.18 -2.65 -3.92
C GLU A 35 -27.65 -1.87 -5.16
N LYS A 36 -28.14 -0.66 -4.91
CA LYS A 36 -28.59 0.28 -5.91
C LYS A 36 -28.43 1.69 -5.37
N HIS A 37 -27.79 2.56 -6.14
CA HIS A 37 -27.48 3.93 -5.74
C HIS A 37 -27.58 4.90 -6.94
N ASP A 38 -27.59 6.20 -6.68
CA ASP A 38 -27.85 7.25 -7.67
C ASP A 38 -26.58 7.89 -8.27
N PHE A 39 -25.44 7.21 -8.16
CA PHE A 39 -24.16 7.63 -8.69
C PHE A 39 -23.52 6.53 -9.54
N TRP A 40 -22.50 6.89 -10.33
CA TRP A 40 -21.70 5.94 -11.10
C TRP A 40 -20.77 5.16 -10.18
N GLU A 41 -20.57 3.89 -10.49
CA GLU A 41 -19.56 3.05 -9.87
C GLU A 41 -18.85 2.23 -10.95
N PHE A 42 -17.55 2.01 -10.79
CA PHE A 42 -16.88 0.97 -11.53
C PHE A 42 -16.26 -0.07 -10.60
N VAL A 43 -16.20 -1.29 -11.11
CA VAL A 43 -15.49 -2.42 -10.51
C VAL A 43 -14.44 -2.90 -11.50
N TYR A 44 -13.19 -2.90 -11.08
CA TYR A 44 -12.07 -3.45 -11.83
C TYR A 44 -11.53 -4.68 -11.11
N VAL A 45 -11.27 -5.76 -11.85
CA VAL A 45 -10.71 -7.01 -11.32
C VAL A 45 -9.18 -6.95 -11.40
N ASP A 46 -8.54 -6.68 -10.28
CA ASP A 46 -7.07 -6.65 -10.20
C ASP A 46 -6.48 -8.06 -10.13
N LYS A 47 -7.21 -9.01 -9.51
CA LYS A 47 -6.81 -10.42 -9.41
C LYS A 47 -8.02 -11.33 -9.30
N GLY A 48 -7.91 -12.54 -9.86
CA GLY A 48 -8.94 -13.57 -9.75
C GLY A 48 -10.10 -13.35 -10.71
N GLU A 49 -11.28 -13.85 -10.33
CA GLU A 49 -12.48 -13.82 -11.16
C GLU A 49 -13.72 -13.56 -10.29
N VAL A 50 -14.67 -12.82 -10.86
CA VAL A 50 -15.98 -12.55 -10.23
C VAL A 50 -17.08 -12.71 -11.25
N VAL A 51 -18.28 -13.06 -10.77
CA VAL A 51 -19.51 -12.89 -11.55
C VAL A 51 -20.27 -11.71 -10.97
N LEU A 52 -20.55 -10.74 -11.81
CA LEU A 52 -21.32 -9.55 -11.48
C LEU A 52 -22.65 -9.60 -12.20
N ILE A 53 -23.74 -9.38 -11.46
CA ILE A 53 -25.12 -9.48 -11.91
C ILE A 53 -25.75 -8.09 -11.82
N THR A 54 -26.36 -7.65 -12.92
CA THR A 54 -27.10 -6.39 -12.99
C THR A 54 -28.52 -6.61 -13.49
N ASP A 55 -29.32 -5.56 -13.55
CA ASP A 55 -30.64 -5.59 -14.19
C ASP A 55 -30.58 -6.01 -15.69
N GLN A 56 -29.40 -5.89 -16.32
CA GLN A 56 -29.18 -6.22 -17.73
C GLN A 56 -28.67 -7.64 -17.98
N GLY A 57 -28.30 -8.37 -16.92
CA GLY A 57 -27.77 -9.74 -17.00
C GLY A 57 -26.57 -9.98 -16.13
N SER A 58 -25.85 -11.08 -16.38
CA SER A 58 -24.66 -11.45 -15.63
C SER A 58 -23.41 -11.41 -16.51
N ASN A 59 -22.32 -10.88 -15.95
CA ASN A 59 -21.02 -10.80 -16.60
C ASN A 59 -19.99 -11.53 -15.74
N ARG A 60 -19.21 -12.42 -16.35
CA ARG A 60 -18.02 -13.00 -15.71
C ARG A 60 -16.83 -12.15 -16.08
N LEU A 61 -16.16 -11.60 -15.07
CA LEU A 61 -14.99 -10.77 -15.21
C LEU A 61 -13.76 -11.50 -14.67
N SER A 62 -12.66 -11.34 -15.36
CA SER A 62 -11.33 -11.83 -15.01
C SER A 62 -10.36 -10.66 -14.81
N GLN A 63 -9.16 -10.98 -14.39
CA GLN A 63 -8.11 -9.98 -14.21
C GLN A 63 -7.95 -9.08 -15.45
N GLY A 64 -7.95 -7.77 -15.24
CA GLY A 64 -7.87 -6.75 -16.29
C GLY A 64 -9.22 -6.22 -16.77
N ASP A 65 -10.33 -6.87 -16.40
CA ASP A 65 -11.65 -6.45 -16.81
C ASP A 65 -12.24 -5.40 -15.85
N MET A 66 -12.98 -4.46 -16.42
CA MET A 66 -13.70 -3.39 -15.72
C MET A 66 -15.13 -3.30 -16.20
N ILE A 67 -16.07 -3.15 -15.29
CA ILE A 67 -17.49 -2.84 -15.57
C ILE A 67 -17.89 -1.57 -14.87
N PHE A 68 -18.85 -0.86 -15.44
CA PHE A 68 -19.47 0.32 -14.85
C PHE A 68 -20.94 0.06 -14.53
N TYR A 69 -21.36 0.47 -13.35
CA TYR A 69 -22.77 0.55 -12.96
C TYR A 69 -23.25 1.97 -13.09
N SER A 70 -24.35 2.13 -13.82
CA SER A 70 -24.96 3.44 -14.00
C SER A 70 -25.84 3.82 -12.79
N PRO A 71 -26.11 5.12 -12.58
CA PRO A 71 -27.04 5.55 -11.55
C PRO A 71 -28.37 4.78 -11.59
N ASN A 72 -28.81 4.29 -10.43
CA ASN A 72 -30.03 3.50 -10.24
C ASN A 72 -30.06 2.12 -10.93
N GLU A 73 -28.90 1.56 -11.29
CA GLU A 73 -28.77 0.19 -11.75
C GLU A 73 -28.55 -0.75 -10.55
N TYR A 74 -29.40 -1.79 -10.42
CA TYR A 74 -29.18 -2.82 -9.40
C TYR A 74 -27.99 -3.68 -9.78
N HIS A 75 -27.12 -3.95 -8.81
CA HIS A 75 -25.95 -4.81 -9.01
C HIS A 75 -25.62 -5.62 -7.77
N THR A 76 -25.07 -6.79 -8.00
CA THR A 76 -24.55 -7.73 -7.00
C THR A 76 -23.47 -8.59 -7.64
N GLY A 77 -22.78 -9.43 -6.84
CA GLY A 77 -21.77 -10.30 -7.40
C GLY A 77 -21.24 -11.31 -6.40
N TYR A 78 -20.46 -12.26 -6.92
CA TYR A 78 -19.82 -13.30 -6.12
C TYR A 78 -18.48 -13.73 -6.72
N ALA A 79 -17.59 -14.24 -5.86
CA ALA A 79 -16.30 -14.79 -6.26
C ALA A 79 -16.46 -16.15 -6.93
N VAL A 80 -15.72 -16.42 -7.98
CA VAL A 80 -15.78 -17.65 -8.78
C VAL A 80 -14.69 -18.63 -8.39
N ASN A 81 -15.00 -19.93 -8.47
CA ASN A 81 -14.04 -21.04 -8.37
C ASN A 81 -13.17 -21.10 -7.10
N GLY A 82 -13.66 -20.52 -5.99
CA GLY A 82 -12.88 -20.51 -4.74
C GLY A 82 -11.60 -19.68 -4.82
N THR A 83 -11.48 -18.78 -5.79
CA THR A 83 -10.42 -17.77 -5.85
C THR A 83 -10.78 -16.61 -4.93
N ALA A 84 -9.78 -16.01 -4.29
CA ALA A 84 -9.93 -14.77 -3.55
C ALA A 84 -9.66 -13.60 -4.51
N PRO A 85 -10.68 -12.91 -5.04
CA PRO A 85 -10.45 -11.84 -6.00
C PRO A 85 -10.05 -10.56 -5.29
N ASN A 86 -9.20 -9.75 -5.96
CA ASN A 86 -8.89 -8.40 -5.56
C ASN A 86 -9.64 -7.45 -6.50
N LEU A 87 -10.39 -6.54 -5.93
CA LEU A 87 -11.19 -5.58 -6.68
C LEU A 87 -10.80 -4.14 -6.34
N ILE A 88 -10.83 -3.28 -7.36
CA ILE A 88 -10.82 -1.83 -7.20
C ILE A 88 -12.24 -1.36 -7.49
N ILE A 89 -12.84 -0.69 -6.51
CA ILE A 89 -14.20 -0.16 -6.59
C ILE A 89 -14.12 1.34 -6.35
N MET A 90 -14.66 2.11 -7.27
CA MET A 90 -14.75 3.55 -7.12
C MET A 90 -16.13 4.06 -7.56
N SER A 91 -16.76 4.77 -6.64
CA SER A 91 -18.08 5.36 -6.87
C SER A 91 -17.96 6.88 -6.90
N PHE A 92 -18.57 7.51 -7.91
CA PHE A 92 -18.41 8.94 -8.17
C PHE A 92 -19.65 9.55 -8.82
N VAL A 93 -19.80 10.85 -8.64
CA VAL A 93 -20.85 11.65 -9.30
C VAL A 93 -20.28 12.32 -10.53
N CYS A 94 -20.89 12.04 -11.68
CA CYS A 94 -20.58 12.66 -12.96
C CYS A 94 -21.86 12.78 -13.81
N HIS A 95 -22.23 14.00 -14.15
CA HIS A 95 -23.40 14.29 -14.98
C HIS A 95 -23.05 14.58 -16.45
N SER A 96 -21.80 14.43 -16.84
CA SER A 96 -21.35 14.63 -18.22
C SER A 96 -21.97 13.57 -19.14
N PRO A 97 -22.63 13.92 -20.23
CA PRO A 97 -23.29 12.94 -21.12
C PRO A 97 -22.32 11.89 -21.71
N ALA A 98 -21.03 12.22 -21.79
CA ALA A 98 -20.00 11.32 -22.30
C ALA A 98 -19.88 10.01 -21.51
N VAL A 99 -20.21 10.00 -20.20
CA VAL A 99 -20.11 8.79 -19.35
C VAL A 99 -21.21 7.75 -19.65
N ASP A 100 -22.28 8.14 -20.34
CA ASP A 100 -23.28 7.18 -20.83
C ASP A 100 -22.68 6.13 -21.78
N TYR A 101 -21.51 6.42 -22.35
CA TYR A 101 -20.71 5.44 -23.08
C TYR A 101 -20.50 4.13 -22.32
N PHE A 102 -20.41 4.17 -21.01
CA PHE A 102 -20.07 3.02 -20.16
C PHE A 102 -21.25 2.10 -19.85
N ARG A 103 -22.51 2.52 -20.12
CA ARG A 103 -23.69 1.73 -19.80
C ARG A 103 -23.64 0.34 -20.43
N GLY A 104 -23.76 -0.70 -19.59
CA GLY A 104 -23.82 -2.09 -20.02
C GLY A 104 -22.53 -2.62 -20.67
N LYS A 105 -21.40 -1.96 -20.51
CA LYS A 105 -20.13 -2.37 -21.12
C LYS A 105 -19.17 -2.99 -20.12
N VAL A 106 -18.58 -4.10 -20.52
CA VAL A 106 -17.36 -4.64 -19.93
C VAL A 106 -16.19 -4.20 -20.81
N LEU A 107 -15.18 -3.65 -20.19
CA LEU A 107 -13.96 -3.14 -20.84
C LEU A 107 -12.76 -3.91 -20.32
N HIS A 108 -11.82 -4.21 -21.20
CA HIS A 108 -10.51 -4.74 -20.78
C HIS A 108 -9.51 -3.59 -20.78
N LEU A 109 -8.87 -3.37 -19.62
CA LEU A 109 -7.85 -2.34 -19.46
C LEU A 109 -6.52 -2.86 -19.99
N GLU A 110 -5.93 -2.11 -20.90
CA GLU A 110 -4.55 -2.32 -21.31
C GLU A 110 -3.59 -1.70 -20.29
N GLN A 111 -2.33 -1.94 -20.50
CA GLN A 111 -1.28 -1.55 -19.58
C GLN A 111 -1.33 -0.06 -19.18
N THR A 112 -1.57 0.84 -20.14
CA THR A 112 -1.60 2.30 -19.87
C THR A 112 -2.77 2.75 -19.01
N GLU A 113 -3.93 2.09 -19.11
CA GLU A 113 -5.08 2.36 -18.26
C GLU A 113 -4.88 1.74 -16.86
N GLN A 114 -4.26 0.56 -16.79
CA GLN A 114 -3.92 -0.08 -15.52
C GLN A 114 -2.89 0.77 -14.74
N GLU A 115 -1.84 1.28 -15.41
CA GLU A 115 -0.86 2.19 -14.81
C GLU A 115 -1.53 3.40 -14.18
N LEU A 116 -2.40 4.06 -14.94
CA LEU A 116 -3.13 5.23 -14.43
C LEU A 116 -4.04 4.89 -13.25
N LEU A 117 -4.68 3.71 -13.27
CA LEU A 117 -5.52 3.26 -12.17
C LEU A 117 -4.70 2.98 -10.90
N TYR A 118 -3.51 2.44 -11.03
CA TYR A 118 -2.61 2.21 -9.87
C TYR A 118 -2.03 3.51 -9.34
N GLU A 119 -1.65 4.47 -10.20
CA GLU A 119 -1.25 5.82 -9.77
C GLU A 119 -2.38 6.49 -8.98
N LEU A 120 -3.61 6.37 -9.46
CA LEU A 120 -4.80 6.90 -8.79
C LEU A 120 -5.00 6.26 -7.40
N ILE A 121 -4.81 4.93 -7.26
CA ILE A 121 -4.85 4.26 -5.96
C ILE A 121 -3.74 4.76 -5.04
N SER A 122 -2.53 4.94 -5.56
CA SER A 122 -1.40 5.45 -4.78
C SER A 122 -1.69 6.85 -4.24
N GLU A 123 -2.24 7.73 -5.07
CA GLU A 123 -2.64 9.07 -4.65
C GLU A 123 -3.77 9.04 -3.61
N GLY A 124 -4.73 8.11 -3.75
CA GLY A 124 -5.80 7.92 -2.77
C GLY A 124 -5.31 7.49 -1.39
N LYS A 125 -4.26 6.67 -1.32
CA LYS A 125 -3.62 6.29 -0.04
C LYS A 125 -2.96 7.49 0.66
N GLU A 126 -2.47 8.45 -0.09
CA GLU A 126 -1.89 9.69 0.45
C GLU A 126 -2.95 10.74 0.80
N ALA A 127 -4.08 10.75 0.11
CA ALA A 127 -5.13 11.75 0.30
C ALA A 127 -6.09 11.44 1.45
N PHE A 128 -6.33 10.14 1.75
CA PHE A 128 -7.41 9.70 2.64
C PHE A 128 -6.93 8.92 3.85
N ASP A 129 -7.67 9.06 4.98
CA ASP A 129 -7.49 8.31 6.22
C ASP A 129 -8.86 7.79 6.72
N PRO A 130 -9.04 6.47 6.93
CA PRO A 130 -8.07 5.41 6.68
C PRO A 130 -7.74 5.27 5.20
N PRO A 131 -6.54 4.77 4.87
CA PRO A 131 -6.11 4.67 3.47
C PRO A 131 -7.02 3.75 2.66
N VAL A 132 -7.06 3.98 1.35
CA VAL A 132 -7.78 3.16 0.38
C VAL A 132 -7.55 1.66 0.64
N GLY A 133 -8.64 0.89 0.72
CA GLY A 133 -8.60 -0.55 1.03
C GLY A 133 -8.88 -0.89 2.50
N HIS A 134 -9.12 0.08 3.36
CA HIS A 134 -9.52 -0.21 4.74
C HIS A 134 -10.98 -0.71 4.79
N PRO A 135 -11.28 -1.88 5.45
CA PRO A 135 -12.59 -2.55 5.36
C PRO A 135 -13.77 -1.78 5.97
N LYS A 136 -13.50 -0.70 6.71
CA LYS A 136 -14.54 0.15 7.33
C LYS A 136 -14.79 1.45 6.56
N MET A 137 -14.11 1.68 5.44
CA MET A 137 -14.20 2.92 4.72
C MET A 137 -15.24 2.81 3.60
N MET A 138 -16.38 3.45 3.80
CA MET A 138 -17.36 3.65 2.72
C MET A 138 -17.21 5.03 2.08
N VAL A 139 -16.98 6.08 2.89
CA VAL A 139 -16.78 7.45 2.39
C VAL A 139 -15.35 7.90 2.72
N PRO A 140 -14.56 8.32 1.72
CA PRO A 140 -13.20 8.81 1.97
C PRO A 140 -13.19 9.98 2.95
N GLN A 141 -12.33 9.89 3.98
CA GLN A 141 -12.08 10.98 4.91
C GLN A 141 -10.76 11.65 4.54
N ARG A 142 -10.72 12.98 4.56
CA ARG A 142 -9.49 13.71 4.26
C ARG A 142 -8.42 13.42 5.30
N LYS A 143 -7.23 13.06 4.85
CA LYS A 143 -6.07 12.84 5.71
C LYS A 143 -5.49 14.19 6.11
N GLU A 144 -5.26 14.40 7.40
CA GLU A 144 -4.53 15.56 7.87
C GLU A 144 -3.07 15.51 7.39
N GLY A 145 -2.60 16.62 6.79
CA GLY A 145 -1.24 16.66 6.22
C GLY A 145 -1.06 15.93 4.89
N SER A 146 -2.15 15.66 4.16
CA SER A 146 -2.07 15.12 2.79
C SER A 146 -1.22 16.02 1.88
N LEU A 147 -0.65 15.42 0.82
CA LEU A 147 0.16 16.15 -0.16
C LEU A 147 -0.67 17.24 -0.86
N PHE A 148 0.00 18.33 -1.22
CA PHE A 148 -0.65 19.42 -1.95
C PHE A 148 -1.26 18.91 -3.26
N GLY A 149 -2.56 19.14 -3.43
CA GLY A 149 -3.27 18.82 -4.66
C GLY A 149 -3.68 17.36 -4.85
N SER A 150 -3.53 16.47 -3.84
CA SER A 150 -3.87 15.04 -3.95
C SER A 150 -5.30 14.79 -4.44
N GLU A 151 -6.30 15.45 -3.89
CA GLU A 151 -7.69 15.31 -4.35
C GLU A 151 -7.86 15.76 -5.82
N GLN A 152 -7.17 16.82 -6.22
CA GLN A 152 -7.18 17.29 -7.61
C GLN A 152 -6.47 16.30 -8.54
N MET A 153 -5.39 15.69 -8.11
CA MET A 153 -4.72 14.62 -8.86
C MET A 153 -5.64 13.42 -9.05
N ILE A 154 -6.33 12.97 -8.00
CA ILE A 154 -7.32 11.89 -8.08
C ILE A 154 -8.41 12.23 -9.10
N LYS A 155 -8.99 13.43 -9.02
CA LYS A 155 -10.01 13.91 -9.96
C LYS A 155 -9.48 13.88 -11.40
N ASN A 156 -8.33 14.49 -11.64
CA ASN A 156 -7.73 14.58 -12.99
C ASN A 156 -7.39 13.20 -13.56
N MET A 157 -6.85 12.29 -12.75
CA MET A 157 -6.51 10.93 -13.15
C MET A 157 -7.77 10.12 -13.48
N LEU A 158 -8.85 10.26 -12.69
CA LEU A 158 -10.11 9.60 -12.96
C LEU A 158 -10.73 10.11 -14.25
N GLU A 159 -10.81 11.42 -14.46
CA GLU A 159 -11.30 12.02 -15.70
C GLU A 159 -10.46 11.59 -16.92
N MET A 160 -9.15 11.55 -16.78
CA MET A 160 -8.24 11.06 -17.82
C MET A 160 -8.46 9.58 -18.13
N LEU A 161 -8.68 8.73 -17.12
CA LEU A 161 -9.01 7.30 -17.30
C LEU A 161 -10.30 7.16 -18.11
N LEU A 162 -11.37 7.84 -17.71
CA LEU A 162 -12.67 7.81 -18.39
C LEU A 162 -12.53 8.27 -19.85
N ILE A 163 -11.84 9.37 -20.10
CA ILE A 163 -11.60 9.89 -21.47
C ILE A 163 -10.80 8.89 -22.31
N ARG A 164 -9.76 8.26 -21.76
CA ARG A 164 -8.96 7.25 -22.49
C ARG A 164 -9.80 6.04 -22.88
N LEU A 165 -10.61 5.52 -21.96
CA LEU A 165 -11.52 4.39 -22.22
C LEU A 165 -12.56 4.72 -23.30
N ILE A 166 -13.15 5.92 -23.30
CA ILE A 166 -14.06 6.37 -24.34
C ILE A 166 -13.34 6.45 -25.70
N ARG A 167 -12.16 7.06 -25.75
CA ARG A 167 -11.36 7.19 -26.98
C ARG A 167 -10.95 5.84 -27.55
N LYS A 168 -10.59 4.88 -26.68
CA LYS A 168 -10.23 3.52 -27.11
C LYS A 168 -11.40 2.80 -27.79
N GLY A 169 -12.60 2.94 -27.26
CA GLY A 169 -13.79 2.36 -27.88
C GLY A 169 -14.24 3.04 -29.17
N SER A 170 -13.77 4.27 -29.41
CA SER A 170 -14.06 5.04 -30.62
C SER A 170 -13.01 4.88 -31.73
N ALA A 171 -11.81 4.43 -31.39
CA ALA A 171 -10.70 4.20 -32.31
C ALA A 171 -10.26 2.73 -32.22
N GLY A 172 -10.53 1.95 -33.25
CA GLY A 172 -9.92 0.63 -33.37
C GLY A 172 -8.40 0.70 -33.30
N THR A 173 -7.86 -0.03 -32.35
CA THR A 173 -6.46 -0.50 -32.14
C THR A 173 -5.28 0.40 -32.52
N GLY A 174 -4.38 0.60 -31.59
CA GLY A 174 -2.97 0.85 -31.91
C GLY A 174 -2.14 1.65 -30.94
N LYS A 175 -1.20 0.97 -30.36
CA LYS A 175 0.16 1.29 -29.86
C LYS A 175 0.40 1.15 -28.37
N THR A 176 1.15 0.13 -28.05
CA THR A 176 1.70 -0.26 -26.75
C THR A 176 2.87 0.61 -26.29
N ARG A 177 2.94 0.86 -24.99
CA ARG A 177 4.09 1.44 -24.27
C ARG A 177 4.70 0.40 -23.29
N PRO A 178 5.97 0.49 -22.90
CA PRO A 178 6.71 -0.65 -22.33
C PRO A 178 6.28 -1.09 -20.92
N GLU A 179 6.34 -2.39 -20.72
CA GLU A 179 5.97 -3.22 -19.54
C GLU A 179 6.68 -2.87 -18.22
N SER A 180 7.71 -2.04 -18.22
CA SER A 180 8.64 -1.88 -17.09
C SER A 180 8.13 -1.00 -15.93
N ALA A 181 7.24 -0.04 -16.18
CA ALA A 181 6.79 0.91 -15.15
C ALA A 181 5.72 0.31 -14.21
N LEU A 182 4.83 -0.54 -14.73
CA LEU A 182 3.79 -1.25 -13.93
C LEU A 182 4.36 -2.27 -12.97
N LEU A 183 5.35 -3.04 -13.45
CA LEU A 183 6.09 -3.99 -12.61
C LEU A 183 6.78 -3.26 -11.44
N ALA A 184 7.19 -2.01 -11.63
CA ALA A 184 7.82 -1.23 -10.58
C ALA A 184 6.83 -0.83 -9.47
N ILE A 185 5.65 -0.31 -9.80
CA ILE A 185 4.64 0.16 -8.82
C ILE A 185 4.00 -1.04 -8.09
N ARG A 186 3.63 -2.09 -8.84
CA ARG A 186 3.10 -3.34 -8.27
C ARG A 186 4.11 -4.03 -7.34
N ASN A 187 5.39 -3.97 -7.70
CA ASN A 187 6.47 -4.50 -6.87
C ASN A 187 6.74 -3.63 -5.63
N GLU A 188 6.46 -2.33 -5.66
CA GLU A 188 6.60 -1.44 -4.51
C GLU A 188 5.54 -1.74 -3.45
N ASP A 189 4.28 -1.78 -3.83
CA ASP A 189 3.17 -2.12 -2.93
C ASP A 189 3.33 -3.54 -2.34
N LEU A 190 3.68 -4.52 -3.17
CA LEU A 190 3.93 -5.89 -2.71
C LEU A 190 5.12 -5.97 -1.74
N PHE A 191 6.20 -5.24 -2.01
CA PHE A 191 7.35 -5.18 -1.11
C PHE A 191 6.97 -4.60 0.26
N GLU A 192 6.27 -3.47 0.29
CA GLU A 192 5.85 -2.81 1.53
C GLU A 192 4.90 -3.71 2.36
N ARG A 193 3.96 -4.36 1.71
CA ARG A 193 3.04 -5.30 2.36
C ARG A 193 3.78 -6.49 2.97
N ILE A 194 4.74 -7.09 2.25
CA ILE A 194 5.55 -8.18 2.78
C ILE A 194 6.47 -7.67 3.90
N ALA A 195 7.08 -6.51 3.75
CA ALA A 195 7.96 -5.93 4.77
C ALA A 195 7.20 -5.64 6.08
N LEU A 196 5.98 -5.12 5.98
CA LEU A 196 5.10 -4.89 7.14
C LEU A 196 4.71 -6.22 7.80
N TYR A 197 4.27 -7.21 7.01
CA TYR A 197 3.94 -8.54 7.50
C TYR A 197 5.12 -9.18 8.25
N LEU A 198 6.33 -9.11 7.70
CA LEU A 198 7.54 -9.63 8.36
C LEU A 198 7.85 -8.89 9.67
N LYS A 199 7.61 -7.59 9.72
CA LYS A 199 7.79 -6.76 10.92
C LYS A 199 6.79 -7.13 12.00
N ASP A 200 5.53 -7.32 11.66
CA ASP A 200 4.46 -7.68 12.61
C ASP A 200 4.63 -9.11 13.11
N ASN A 201 5.19 -9.97 12.29
CA ASN A 201 5.47 -11.37 12.62
C ASN A 201 6.94 -11.62 13.03
N VAL A 202 7.67 -10.59 13.51
CA VAL A 202 9.10 -10.70 13.85
C VAL A 202 9.41 -11.75 14.93
N ARG A 203 8.42 -12.07 15.76
CA ARG A 203 8.51 -13.09 16.83
C ARG A 203 8.19 -14.50 16.35
N ASN A 204 7.69 -14.66 15.15
CA ASN A 204 7.35 -15.96 14.56
C ASN A 204 8.54 -16.55 13.80
N ASN A 205 8.50 -17.86 13.53
CA ASN A 205 9.48 -18.55 12.69
C ASN A 205 8.91 -18.76 11.30
N LEU A 206 8.83 -17.67 10.52
CA LEU A 206 8.34 -17.75 9.15
C LEU A 206 9.38 -18.42 8.25
N SER A 207 8.95 -19.41 7.47
CA SER A 207 9.74 -19.97 6.38
C SER A 207 9.56 -19.18 5.08
N PHE A 208 10.47 -19.37 4.15
CA PHE A 208 10.37 -18.80 2.80
C PHE A 208 9.08 -19.22 2.10
N GLU A 209 8.71 -20.50 2.24
CA GLU A 209 7.52 -21.10 1.64
C GLU A 209 6.24 -20.55 2.24
N GLN A 210 6.22 -20.31 3.56
CA GLN A 210 5.09 -19.66 4.23
C GLN A 210 4.86 -18.24 3.72
N ILE A 211 5.92 -17.45 3.51
CA ILE A 211 5.80 -16.11 2.94
C ILE A 211 5.27 -16.19 1.49
N CYS A 212 5.78 -17.11 0.67
CA CYS A 212 5.26 -17.32 -0.67
C CYS A 212 3.77 -17.67 -0.68
N SER A 213 3.35 -18.55 0.24
CA SER A 213 1.96 -19.00 0.36
C SER A 213 1.03 -17.88 0.83
N GLU A 214 1.46 -17.11 1.84
CA GLU A 214 0.68 -16.00 2.42
C GLU A 214 0.34 -14.94 1.37
N PHE A 215 1.32 -14.59 0.52
CA PHE A 215 1.14 -13.58 -0.52
C PHE A 215 0.77 -14.17 -1.89
N ALA A 216 0.56 -15.48 -1.98
CA ALA A 216 0.24 -16.21 -3.21
C ALA A 216 1.20 -15.89 -4.38
N ILE A 217 2.50 -15.79 -4.10
CA ILE A 217 3.55 -15.44 -5.07
C ILE A 217 4.55 -16.55 -5.26
N GLY A 218 5.08 -16.65 -6.48
CA GLY A 218 6.13 -17.61 -6.80
C GLY A 218 7.49 -17.25 -6.16
N SER A 219 8.29 -18.27 -5.87
CA SER A 219 9.62 -18.13 -5.24
C SER A 219 10.56 -17.18 -6.00
N THR A 220 10.49 -17.16 -7.33
CA THR A 220 11.30 -16.27 -8.17
C THR A 220 10.91 -14.82 -8.00
N ILE A 221 9.61 -14.53 -7.90
CA ILE A 221 9.09 -13.16 -7.70
C ILE A 221 9.56 -12.64 -6.34
N LEU A 222 9.38 -13.40 -5.26
CA LEU A 222 9.80 -13.02 -3.92
C LEU A 222 11.31 -12.75 -3.83
N LYS A 223 12.13 -13.62 -4.43
CA LYS A 223 13.60 -13.44 -4.48
C LYS A 223 13.99 -12.17 -5.21
N ASN A 224 13.44 -11.95 -6.41
CA ASN A 224 13.76 -10.78 -7.23
C ASN A 224 13.30 -9.48 -6.58
N LEU A 225 12.10 -9.48 -5.98
CA LEU A 225 11.53 -8.34 -5.28
C LEU A 225 12.45 -7.82 -4.16
N PHE A 226 12.86 -8.72 -3.26
CA PHE A 226 13.74 -8.31 -2.15
C PHE A 226 15.16 -8.00 -2.62
N LYS A 227 15.70 -8.74 -3.60
CA LYS A 227 17.03 -8.48 -4.14
C LYS A 227 17.13 -7.10 -4.80
N SER A 228 16.12 -6.69 -5.55
CA SER A 228 16.09 -5.38 -6.22
C SER A 228 15.93 -4.20 -5.26
N ARG A 229 15.17 -4.39 -4.15
CA ARG A 229 14.86 -3.31 -3.19
C ARG A 229 15.86 -3.18 -2.04
N THR A 230 16.40 -4.29 -1.56
CA THR A 230 17.24 -4.31 -0.35
C THR A 230 18.66 -4.81 -0.61
N ASN A 231 18.96 -5.17 -1.85
CA ASN A 231 20.18 -5.86 -2.25
C ASN A 231 20.45 -7.16 -1.44
N SER A 232 19.43 -7.69 -0.75
CA SER A 232 19.50 -8.91 0.07
C SER A 232 18.27 -9.80 -0.18
N GLY A 233 18.32 -11.08 0.25
CA GLY A 233 17.16 -11.95 0.18
C GLY A 233 16.13 -11.66 1.27
N VAL A 234 14.87 -12.08 1.07
CA VAL A 234 13.79 -11.87 2.05
C VAL A 234 14.10 -12.47 3.42
N MET A 235 14.71 -13.65 3.50
CA MET A 235 15.07 -14.29 4.78
C MET A 235 16.20 -13.54 5.50
N GLU A 236 17.13 -12.95 4.74
CA GLU A 236 18.16 -12.07 5.29
C GLU A 236 17.56 -10.76 5.81
N TYR A 237 16.62 -10.19 5.06
CA TYR A 237 15.87 -9.01 5.51
C TYR A 237 15.08 -9.31 6.80
N TYR A 238 14.38 -10.43 6.86
CA TYR A 238 13.65 -10.88 8.04
C TYR A 238 14.58 -11.10 9.24
N SER A 239 15.75 -11.69 9.01
CA SER A 239 16.77 -11.86 10.02
C SER A 239 17.28 -10.50 10.58
N LYS A 240 17.45 -9.50 9.72
CA LYS A 240 17.79 -8.12 10.16
C LYS A 240 16.69 -7.51 11.02
N LEU A 241 15.41 -7.71 10.70
CA LEU A 241 14.30 -7.26 11.55
C LEU A 241 14.32 -7.90 12.93
N LYS A 242 14.57 -9.22 13.02
CA LYS A 242 14.75 -9.93 14.30
C LYS A 242 15.89 -9.36 15.13
N LEU A 243 17.00 -9.04 14.50
CA LEU A 243 18.15 -8.43 15.19
C LEU A 243 17.85 -7.00 15.67
N GLU A 244 17.15 -6.19 14.90
CA GLU A 244 16.73 -4.85 15.36
C GLU A 244 15.72 -4.94 16.51
N TYR A 245 14.81 -5.89 16.48
CA TYR A 245 13.93 -6.18 17.60
C TYR A 245 14.75 -6.56 18.84
N ALA A 246 15.70 -7.48 18.72
CA ALA A 246 16.57 -7.90 19.83
C ALA A 246 17.35 -6.71 20.41
N LYS A 247 17.95 -5.86 19.57
CA LYS A 247 18.67 -4.64 20.02
C LYS A 247 17.75 -3.71 20.81
N ARG A 248 16.49 -3.57 20.41
CA ARG A 248 15.50 -2.76 21.14
C ARG A 248 15.21 -3.37 22.51
N GLN A 249 14.89 -4.67 22.58
CA GLN A 249 14.59 -5.35 23.85
C GLN A 249 15.78 -5.31 24.83
N ILE A 250 17.01 -5.47 24.33
CA ILE A 250 18.22 -5.34 25.16
C ILE A 250 18.36 -3.90 25.70
N ARG A 251 18.06 -2.87 24.92
CA ARG A 251 18.09 -1.46 25.36
C ARG A 251 17.06 -1.17 26.43
N GLU A 252 15.85 -1.69 26.25
CA GLU A 252 14.71 -1.49 27.15
C GLU A 252 14.83 -2.31 28.43
N LYS A 253 15.75 -3.30 28.48
CA LYS A 253 15.97 -4.20 29.62
C LYS A 253 14.71 -4.93 30.10
N MET A 254 13.77 -5.16 29.20
CA MET A 254 12.48 -5.79 29.49
C MET A 254 12.59 -7.30 29.68
N TYR A 255 13.57 -7.93 29.02
CA TYR A 255 13.73 -9.38 28.98
C TYR A 255 15.21 -9.76 29.09
N SER A 256 15.47 -10.96 29.62
CA SER A 256 16.78 -11.59 29.59
C SER A 256 17.17 -11.99 28.16
N ILE A 257 18.46 -12.23 27.95
CA ILE A 257 18.98 -12.66 26.65
C ILE A 257 18.37 -14.00 26.21
N THR A 258 18.08 -14.89 27.16
CA THR A 258 17.41 -16.17 26.89
C THR A 258 15.97 -15.95 26.44
N GLU A 259 15.20 -15.15 27.17
CA GLU A 259 13.81 -14.83 26.79
C GLU A 259 13.72 -14.14 25.43
N ILE A 260 14.66 -13.26 25.10
CA ILE A 260 14.72 -12.61 23.78
C ILE A 260 14.97 -13.65 22.68
N ALA A 261 15.89 -14.59 22.92
CA ALA A 261 16.16 -15.67 21.98
C ALA A 261 14.93 -16.56 21.74
N ASP A 262 14.23 -16.91 22.81
CA ASP A 262 13.01 -17.74 22.75
C ASP A 262 11.88 -16.98 22.05
N GLN A 263 11.64 -15.71 22.37
CA GLN A 263 10.63 -14.88 21.70
C GLN A 263 10.88 -14.72 20.20
N LEU A 264 12.14 -14.73 19.77
CA LEU A 264 12.51 -14.63 18.37
C LEU A 264 12.56 -16.00 17.66
N GLY A 265 12.23 -17.09 18.38
CA GLY A 265 12.16 -18.44 17.84
C GLY A 265 13.52 -19.04 17.50
N TYR A 266 14.59 -18.63 18.17
CA TYR A 266 15.89 -19.29 18.00
C TYR A 266 15.91 -20.63 18.72
N SER A 267 16.53 -21.64 18.09
CA SER A 267 16.65 -22.99 18.65
C SER A 267 17.48 -23.06 19.94
N SER A 268 18.32 -22.07 20.18
CA SER A 268 19.06 -21.91 21.43
C SER A 268 19.60 -20.50 21.60
N VAL A 269 19.84 -20.10 22.87
CA VAL A 269 20.49 -18.83 23.21
C VAL A 269 21.93 -18.74 22.65
N HIS A 270 22.61 -19.88 22.50
CA HIS A 270 23.93 -19.94 21.90
C HIS A 270 23.92 -19.61 20.41
N TYR A 271 22.95 -20.16 19.68
CA TYR A 271 22.80 -19.86 18.27
C TYR A 271 22.40 -18.39 18.06
N PHE A 272 21.46 -17.88 18.85
CA PHE A 272 21.13 -16.45 18.88
C PHE A 272 22.38 -15.58 19.13
N SER A 273 23.16 -15.87 20.17
CA SER A 273 24.33 -15.09 20.54
C SER A 273 25.39 -15.06 19.44
N LYS A 274 25.63 -16.21 18.79
CA LYS A 274 26.55 -16.31 17.64
C LYS A 274 26.05 -15.46 16.45
N HIS A 275 24.76 -15.56 16.15
CA HIS A 275 24.14 -14.81 15.06
C HIS A 275 24.14 -13.29 15.33
N PHE A 276 23.78 -12.88 16.55
CA PHE A 276 23.81 -11.49 16.99
C PHE A 276 25.24 -10.91 16.93
N LYS A 277 26.25 -11.66 17.42
CA LYS A 277 27.64 -11.23 17.35
C LYS A 277 28.14 -11.10 15.92
N LYS A 278 27.78 -12.02 15.04
CA LYS A 278 28.14 -11.95 13.60
C LYS A 278 27.58 -10.67 12.95
N ALA A 279 26.36 -10.28 13.31
CA ALA A 279 25.70 -9.13 12.70
C ALA A 279 26.06 -7.78 13.33
N THR A 280 26.41 -7.76 14.63
CA THR A 280 26.64 -6.50 15.39
C THR A 280 28.09 -6.27 15.78
N GLY A 281 28.94 -7.30 15.70
CA GLY A 281 30.31 -7.29 16.20
C GLY A 281 30.45 -7.61 17.70
N PHE A 282 29.34 -7.62 18.46
CA PHE A 282 29.33 -7.81 19.91
C PHE A 282 28.41 -8.95 20.33
N ALA A 283 28.76 -9.69 21.36
CA ALA A 283 27.82 -10.60 21.99
C ALA A 283 26.65 -9.80 22.63
N PRO A 284 25.42 -10.36 22.76
CA PRO A 284 24.30 -9.66 23.36
C PRO A 284 24.56 -9.05 24.71
N THR A 285 25.33 -9.76 25.59
CA THR A 285 25.73 -9.28 26.91
C THR A 285 26.75 -8.14 26.84
N GLU A 286 27.70 -8.18 25.92
CA GLU A 286 28.64 -7.09 25.65
C GLU A 286 27.92 -5.85 25.14
N TYR A 287 26.97 -6.04 24.22
CA TYR A 287 26.12 -4.98 23.68
C TYR A 287 25.30 -4.30 24.79
N ALA A 288 24.70 -5.07 25.69
CA ALA A 288 23.98 -4.56 26.85
C ALA A 288 24.85 -3.69 27.77
N ARG A 289 26.09 -4.14 28.08
CA ARG A 289 27.06 -3.38 28.90
C ARG A 289 27.50 -2.09 28.24
N MET A 290 27.77 -2.12 26.93
CA MET A 290 28.17 -0.94 26.16
C MET A 290 27.10 0.15 26.20
N ILE A 291 25.82 -0.22 26.10
CA ILE A 291 24.71 0.74 26.16
C ILE A 291 24.54 1.31 27.56
N ALA A 292 24.64 0.46 28.62
CA ALA A 292 24.55 0.90 30.00
C ALA A 292 25.63 1.95 30.33
N ASN A 293 26.87 1.74 29.87
CA ASN A 293 27.97 2.68 30.06
C ASN A 293 27.79 4.01 29.31
N LYS A 294 27.18 3.99 28.08
CA LYS A 294 26.86 5.23 27.34
C LYS A 294 25.79 6.05 28.04
N THR A 295 24.82 5.40 28.66
CA THR A 295 23.73 6.07 29.37
C THR A 295 24.20 6.69 30.68
N SER A 296 25.14 6.05 31.39
CA SER A 296 25.73 6.55 32.62
C SER A 296 26.63 7.78 32.39
N ARG A 297 27.38 7.81 31.26
CA ARG A 297 28.21 8.98 30.90
C ARG A 297 27.40 10.23 30.51
N LYS A 298 26.16 10.07 30.02
CA LYS A 298 25.27 11.21 29.74
C LYS A 298 24.59 11.78 30.99
N LYS A 299 24.63 11.09 32.13
CA LYS A 299 24.05 11.52 33.41
C LYS A 299 25.04 12.12 34.41
N ALA A 300 26.33 12.23 34.07
CA ALA A 300 27.29 12.93 34.94
C ALA A 300 27.06 14.45 34.80
N PRO A 301 26.76 15.17 35.89
CA PRO A 301 26.66 16.63 35.84
C PRO A 301 28.03 17.23 35.51
N GLN A 302 28.05 18.19 34.59
CA GLN A 302 29.19 19.07 34.44
C GLN A 302 29.40 19.80 35.77
N SER A 303 30.46 19.44 36.50
CA SER A 303 30.92 20.19 37.66
C SER A 303 31.25 21.61 37.20
N VAL A 304 30.48 22.55 37.68
CA VAL A 304 30.75 23.99 37.58
C VAL A 304 32.08 24.24 38.28
N LEU A 305 33.12 24.56 37.54
CA LEU A 305 34.34 25.16 38.05
C LEU A 305 33.98 26.58 38.50
N VAL A 306 33.70 26.68 39.80
CA VAL A 306 33.68 27.98 40.47
C VAL A 306 35.15 28.43 40.61
N HIS A 307 35.57 29.37 39.81
CA HIS A 307 36.79 30.12 40.02
C HIS A 307 36.58 31.05 41.21
N GLY A 308 37.23 30.70 42.31
CA GLY A 308 37.37 31.60 43.43
C GLY A 308 38.16 32.83 43.02
N GLY A 309 37.52 33.98 43.04
CA GLY A 309 38.17 35.27 42.99
C GLY A 309 38.66 35.64 44.37
N ASP A 310 39.94 35.93 44.45
CA ASP A 310 40.67 36.45 45.59
C ASP A 310 40.24 37.89 45.90
N PRO A 311 40.15 38.30 47.17
CA PRO A 311 39.91 39.67 47.58
C PRO A 311 41.25 40.37 47.93
N LEU A 312 41.40 41.60 47.54
CA LEU A 312 42.26 42.66 48.16
C LEU A 312 42.53 43.74 47.08
N GLN A 313 42.35 44.99 47.29
CA GLN A 313 42.69 46.04 48.22
C GLN A 313 42.27 47.38 47.65
N SER A 314 41.69 48.13 48.51
CA SER A 314 41.97 49.53 48.94
C SER A 314 42.54 50.51 47.90
N VAL A 315 41.89 51.62 47.66
CA VAL A 315 41.95 52.99 48.20
C VAL A 315 40.85 53.82 47.62
#